data_4e8517237fa959a6ba75a2c5782e22ee
#
_entry.id   4e8517237fa959a6ba75a2c5782e22ee
#
_cell.length_a   1.000
_cell.length_b   1.000
_cell.length_c   1.000
_cell.angle_alpha   90.00
_cell.angle_beta   90.00
_cell.angle_gamma   90.00
#
_symmetry.space_group_name_H-M   'P 1'
#
loop_
_entity.id
_entity.type
_entity.pdbx_description
1 polymer ?
#
loop_
_entity_poly.entity_id
_entity_poly.type
_entity_poly.pdbx_seq_one_letter_code
_entity_poly.pdbx_strand_id
1 'polypeptide(L)'
;MKSDCSDDITALMQEITMNTKIKSTAIAVAVAGLFAAQTAAADTLVYGGVFPNGYVLVNINSVTPAQTLNNAAAGQFLMTDVTTSNTFNAWCVDIFHDLALSQSYNLQSASAFYTNLGDAGKATALSYLASNSLASVTDAEHSAAFALAIWEIVNETSGSGYSLTGGNFTGTSANSNVVTYANSMLGNLSGTITMTANVWAQDNPGTTQDLVVFAPVPEPETYAMMLAGLGLMGFVARRRKQNEAA
;
A
#
# COMPACT_ATOMS: atom_id res chain seq x y z
N MET A 1 -1.61 63.48 -43.64
CA MET A 1 -1.50 62.48 -42.52
C MET A 1 -2.13 61.22 -43.07
N LYS A 2 -1.32 60.29 -43.59
CA LYS A 2 -1.72 58.89 -43.84
C LYS A 2 -1.15 58.08 -42.74
N SER A 3 -1.97 57.62 -41.78
CA SER A 3 -1.61 56.62 -40.79
C SER A 3 -1.55 55.26 -41.50
N ASP A 4 -0.40 54.67 -41.39
CA ASP A 4 -0.06 53.40 -42.03
C ASP A 4 -0.83 52.27 -41.35
N CYS A 5 -1.83 51.76 -42.06
CA CYS A 5 -2.68 50.64 -41.58
C CYS A 5 -1.92 49.31 -41.55
N SER A 6 -0.63 49.31 -41.98
CA SER A 6 0.23 48.12 -42.03
C SER A 6 0.85 47.78 -40.67
N ASP A 7 1.16 48.80 -39.86
CA ASP A 7 1.83 48.57 -38.56
C ASP A 7 0.87 48.03 -37.50
N ASP A 8 -0.42 48.39 -37.55
CA ASP A 8 -1.43 47.90 -36.62
C ASP A 8 -1.75 46.40 -36.80
N ILE A 9 -1.72 45.93 -38.07
CA ILE A 9 -2.00 44.50 -38.37
C ILE A 9 -0.82 43.62 -37.91
N THR A 10 0.42 44.12 -38.03
CA THR A 10 1.62 43.39 -37.63
C THR A 10 1.70 43.26 -36.09
N ALA A 11 1.33 44.32 -35.36
CA ALA A 11 1.25 44.31 -33.91
C ALA A 11 0.17 43.35 -33.41
N LEU A 12 -1.02 43.33 -34.06
CA LEU A 12 -2.10 42.41 -33.69
C LEU A 12 -1.76 40.95 -33.96
N MET A 13 -1.06 40.65 -35.06
CA MET A 13 -0.60 39.28 -35.35
C MET A 13 0.49 38.79 -34.37
N GLN A 14 1.36 39.72 -33.92
CA GLN A 14 2.36 39.37 -32.89
C GLN A 14 1.71 39.09 -31.54
N GLU A 15 0.70 39.84 -31.15
CA GLU A 15 -0.06 39.59 -29.89
C GLU A 15 -0.84 38.27 -29.94
N ILE A 16 -1.47 37.96 -31.08
CA ILE A 16 -2.19 36.67 -31.24
C ILE A 16 -1.23 35.48 -31.21
N THR A 17 -0.04 35.59 -31.79
CA THR A 17 0.96 34.54 -31.85
C THR A 17 1.61 34.32 -30.46
N MET A 18 1.83 35.39 -29.71
CA MET A 18 2.36 35.31 -28.34
C MET A 18 1.33 34.72 -27.37
N ASN A 19 0.07 35.11 -27.49
CA ASN A 19 -1.02 34.61 -26.64
C ASN A 19 -1.32 33.11 -26.87
N THR A 20 -1.15 32.63 -28.12
CA THR A 20 -1.33 31.19 -28.44
C THR A 20 -0.17 30.33 -27.90
N LYS A 21 1.06 30.85 -27.92
CA LYS A 21 2.22 30.16 -27.34
C LYS A 21 2.15 30.10 -25.80
N ILE A 22 1.70 31.17 -25.14
CA ILE A 22 1.53 31.21 -23.67
C ILE A 22 0.42 30.27 -23.25
N LYS A 23 -0.69 30.17 -23.98
CA LYS A 23 -1.79 29.23 -23.64
C LYS A 23 -1.39 27.77 -23.80
N SER A 24 -0.57 27.40 -24.81
CA SER A 24 -0.09 26.05 -25.00
C SER A 24 0.94 25.64 -23.94
N THR A 25 1.79 26.56 -23.49
CA THR A 25 2.76 26.32 -22.44
C THR A 25 2.08 26.21 -21.05
N ALA A 26 1.06 27.04 -20.80
CA ALA A 26 0.29 27.00 -19.54
C ALA A 26 -0.52 25.70 -19.38
N ILE A 27 -1.05 25.15 -20.48
CA ILE A 27 -1.78 23.86 -20.43
C ILE A 27 -0.81 22.70 -20.20
N ALA A 28 0.39 22.71 -20.79
CA ALA A 28 1.39 21.67 -20.55
C ALA A 28 1.92 21.68 -19.10
N VAL A 29 2.09 22.86 -18.51
CA VAL A 29 2.51 23.02 -17.10
C VAL A 29 1.38 22.64 -16.15
N ALA A 30 0.12 22.95 -16.47
CA ALA A 30 -1.03 22.58 -15.64
C ALA A 30 -1.27 21.06 -15.60
N VAL A 31 -1.03 20.33 -16.71
CA VAL A 31 -1.14 18.87 -16.73
C VAL A 31 0.03 18.21 -16.00
N ALA A 32 1.24 18.76 -16.06
CA ALA A 32 2.38 18.27 -15.28
C ALA A 32 2.23 18.58 -13.78
N GLY A 33 1.57 19.66 -13.40
CA GLY A 33 1.32 20.06 -12.01
C GLY A 33 0.25 19.20 -11.30
N LEU A 34 -0.61 18.50 -12.04
CA LEU A 34 -1.63 17.60 -11.47
C LEU A 34 -1.05 16.28 -10.95
N PHE A 35 0.22 15.98 -11.25
CA PHE A 35 0.96 14.87 -10.66
C PHE A 35 1.90 15.29 -9.51
N ALA A 36 1.84 16.55 -9.09
CA ALA A 36 2.58 17.00 -7.91
C ALA A 36 1.96 16.38 -6.65
N ALA A 37 2.71 15.48 -6.05
CA ALA A 37 2.62 14.95 -4.70
C ALA A 37 1.37 15.40 -3.93
N GLN A 38 0.32 14.60 -3.97
CA GLN A 38 -0.65 14.61 -2.89
C GLN A 38 0.13 14.19 -1.64
N THR A 39 0.41 15.11 -0.75
CA THR A 39 0.71 14.75 0.64
C THR A 39 -0.52 13.98 1.10
N ALA A 40 -0.37 12.67 1.25
CA ALA A 40 -1.44 11.86 1.82
C ALA A 40 -1.77 12.49 3.19
N ALA A 41 -2.95 13.07 3.32
CA ALA A 41 -3.46 13.45 4.62
C ALA A 41 -3.63 12.16 5.43
N ALA A 42 -3.38 12.23 6.73
CA ALA A 42 -3.63 11.10 7.59
C ALA A 42 -5.14 10.76 7.57
N ASP A 43 -5.45 9.48 7.39
CA ASP A 43 -6.81 8.98 7.38
C ASP A 43 -7.22 8.49 8.77
N THR A 44 -8.48 8.69 9.13
CA THR A 44 -9.01 8.14 10.38
C THR A 44 -9.55 6.75 10.13
N LEU A 45 -8.93 5.74 10.76
CA LEU A 45 -9.39 4.36 10.72
C LEU A 45 -10.17 4.00 11.98
N VAL A 46 -11.27 3.27 11.79
CA VAL A 46 -12.13 2.78 12.88
C VAL A 46 -12.16 1.25 12.83
N TYR A 47 -11.92 0.65 14.01
CA TYR A 47 -12.10 -0.79 14.22
C TYR A 47 -13.50 -1.05 14.74
N GLY A 48 -14.26 -1.85 14.01
CA GLY A 48 -15.66 -2.21 14.34
C GLY A 48 -15.82 -3.39 15.29
N GLY A 49 -14.75 -3.91 15.89
CA GLY A 49 -14.81 -5.10 16.75
C GLY A 49 -15.04 -6.41 15.99
N VAL A 50 -14.81 -6.46 14.68
CA VAL A 50 -15.13 -7.59 13.82
C VAL A 50 -13.86 -8.29 13.33
N PHE A 51 -13.84 -9.63 13.49
CA PHE A 51 -12.88 -10.53 12.87
C PHE A 51 -13.62 -11.32 11.77
N PRO A 52 -13.51 -10.95 10.48
CA PRO A 52 -14.34 -11.51 9.40
C PRO A 52 -14.28 -13.05 9.28
N ASN A 53 -13.08 -13.61 9.46
CA ASN A 53 -12.84 -15.06 9.43
C ASN A 53 -12.72 -15.67 10.83
N GLY A 54 -12.99 -14.89 11.89
CA GLY A 54 -12.72 -15.28 13.26
C GLY A 54 -11.26 -15.08 13.68
N TYR A 55 -10.95 -15.50 14.91
CA TYR A 55 -9.61 -15.45 15.48
C TYR A 55 -9.35 -16.68 16.33
N VAL A 56 -8.07 -16.97 16.59
CA VAL A 56 -7.65 -17.97 17.59
C VAL A 56 -6.75 -17.29 18.60
N LEU A 57 -6.88 -17.69 19.87
CA LEU A 57 -5.97 -17.23 20.91
C LEU A 57 -4.62 -17.94 20.78
N VAL A 58 -3.55 -17.17 20.74
CA VAL A 58 -2.17 -17.64 20.61
C VAL A 58 -1.32 -17.09 21.75
N ASN A 59 -0.19 -17.73 22.02
CA ASN A 59 0.79 -17.23 22.97
C ASN A 59 2.04 -16.79 22.23
N ILE A 60 2.53 -15.62 22.55
CA ILE A 60 3.83 -15.12 22.13
C ILE A 60 4.77 -15.40 23.31
N ASN A 61 5.69 -16.36 23.12
CA ASN A 61 6.56 -16.84 24.19
C ASN A 61 7.81 -15.98 24.34
N SER A 62 8.29 -15.41 23.24
CA SER A 62 9.38 -14.43 23.24
C SER A 62 9.30 -13.52 22.02
N VAL A 63 9.73 -12.30 22.18
CA VAL A 63 9.96 -11.31 21.12
C VAL A 63 11.01 -10.30 21.59
N THR A 64 11.71 -9.66 20.68
CA THR A 64 12.71 -8.63 21.01
C THR A 64 12.15 -7.23 20.65
N PRO A 65 12.07 -6.29 21.61
CA PRO A 65 12.47 -6.34 23.02
C PRO A 65 11.64 -7.35 23.83
N ALA A 66 12.24 -7.91 24.89
CA ALA A 66 11.71 -9.06 25.61
C ALA A 66 10.28 -8.81 26.16
N GLN A 67 9.32 -9.50 25.59
CA GLN A 67 7.92 -9.51 26.01
C GLN A 67 7.32 -10.91 25.83
N THR A 68 6.35 -11.23 26.64
CA THR A 68 5.49 -12.42 26.51
C THR A 68 4.04 -12.00 26.56
N LEU A 69 3.23 -12.53 25.64
CA LEU A 69 1.78 -12.28 25.62
C LEU A 69 1.06 -13.61 25.65
N ASN A 70 0.15 -13.76 26.59
CA ASN A 70 -0.71 -14.93 26.68
C ASN A 70 -2.11 -14.58 26.13
N ASN A 71 -2.67 -15.49 25.37
CA ASN A 71 -4.01 -15.33 24.81
C ASN A 71 -4.17 -14.08 23.91
N ALA A 72 -3.15 -13.76 23.12
CA ALA A 72 -3.27 -12.73 22.08
C ALA A 72 -4.27 -13.21 21.00
N ALA A 73 -5.22 -12.34 20.63
CA ALA A 73 -6.17 -12.64 19.56
C ALA A 73 -5.47 -12.49 18.20
N ALA A 74 -5.14 -13.62 17.58
CA ALA A 74 -4.55 -13.66 16.25
C ALA A 74 -5.63 -13.81 15.19
N GLY A 75 -5.70 -12.88 14.24
CA GLY A 75 -6.69 -12.90 13.17
C GLY A 75 -6.70 -11.62 12.35
N GLN A 76 -7.59 -11.62 11.37
CA GLN A 76 -7.84 -10.52 10.47
C GLN A 76 -8.85 -9.54 11.07
N PHE A 77 -8.56 -8.25 11.05
CA PHE A 77 -9.47 -7.19 11.49
C PHE A 77 -10.26 -6.62 10.29
N LEU A 78 -11.52 -6.25 10.52
CA LEU A 78 -12.26 -5.39 9.60
C LEU A 78 -12.10 -3.94 10.05
N MET A 79 -11.47 -3.14 9.21
CA MET A 79 -11.26 -1.70 9.42
C MET A 79 -12.15 -0.89 8.49
N THR A 80 -12.52 0.30 8.92
CA THR A 80 -13.24 1.30 8.12
C THR A 80 -12.41 2.57 8.06
N ASP A 81 -12.08 3.01 6.85
CA ASP A 81 -11.58 4.35 6.62
C ASP A 81 -12.76 5.33 6.60
N VAL A 82 -12.80 6.24 7.55
CA VAL A 82 -13.91 7.20 7.73
C VAL A 82 -13.94 8.24 6.60
N THR A 83 -12.76 8.57 6.04
CA THR A 83 -12.63 9.57 4.98
C THR A 83 -13.26 9.11 3.67
N THR A 84 -13.04 7.84 3.31
CA THR A 84 -13.56 7.26 2.06
C THR A 84 -14.80 6.39 2.26
N SER A 85 -15.17 6.08 3.51
CA SER A 85 -16.20 5.10 3.88
C SER A 85 -15.94 3.68 3.36
N ASN A 86 -14.69 3.36 3.00
CA ASN A 86 -14.30 2.05 2.55
C ASN A 86 -13.98 1.14 3.73
N THR A 87 -14.39 -0.13 3.63
CA THR A 87 -14.00 -1.18 4.57
C THR A 87 -12.94 -2.07 3.94
N PHE A 88 -11.98 -2.51 4.74
CA PHE A 88 -10.91 -3.39 4.28
C PHE A 88 -10.42 -4.30 5.41
N ASN A 89 -9.79 -5.38 5.03
CA ASN A 89 -9.19 -6.32 5.95
C ASN A 89 -7.73 -5.95 6.22
N ALA A 90 -7.34 -5.97 7.49
CA ALA A 90 -6.00 -5.65 7.95
C ALA A 90 -5.52 -6.66 9.00
N TRP A 91 -4.23 -6.73 9.23
CA TRP A 91 -3.59 -7.48 10.30
C TRP A 91 -2.66 -6.58 11.11
N CYS A 92 -2.52 -6.89 12.39
CA CYS A 92 -1.56 -6.26 13.26
C CYS A 92 -0.12 -6.60 12.82
N VAL A 93 0.75 -5.60 12.80
CA VAL A 93 2.21 -5.76 12.69
C VAL A 93 2.97 -5.35 13.95
N ASP A 94 2.30 -4.63 14.85
CA ASP A 94 2.84 -4.18 16.12
C ASP A 94 2.14 -4.90 17.29
N ILE A 95 2.80 -5.89 17.84
CA ILE A 95 2.29 -6.70 18.96
C ILE A 95 2.50 -6.06 20.34
N PHE A 96 3.14 -4.89 20.40
CA PHE A 96 3.47 -4.19 21.65
C PHE A 96 2.39 -3.22 22.10
N HIS A 97 1.45 -2.89 21.22
CA HIS A 97 0.35 -1.95 21.47
C HIS A 97 -0.99 -2.61 21.16
N ASP A 98 -2.03 -2.16 21.86
CA ASP A 98 -3.40 -2.57 21.59
C ASP A 98 -4.01 -1.77 20.42
N LEU A 99 -4.93 -2.39 19.69
CA LEU A 99 -5.68 -1.72 18.65
C LEU A 99 -6.69 -0.75 19.26
N ALA A 100 -6.54 0.54 19.00
CA ALA A 100 -7.52 1.53 19.43
C ALA A 100 -8.74 1.57 18.51
N LEU A 101 -9.90 1.95 19.04
CA LEU A 101 -11.18 1.97 18.31
C LEU A 101 -11.21 2.98 17.15
N SER A 102 -10.49 4.11 17.29
CA SER A 102 -10.43 5.15 16.27
C SER A 102 -9.10 5.89 16.38
N GLN A 103 -8.31 5.90 15.32
CA GLN A 103 -7.01 6.55 15.29
C GLN A 103 -6.69 7.09 13.90
N SER A 104 -5.73 8.01 13.87
CA SER A 104 -5.18 8.60 12.65
C SER A 104 -3.98 7.80 12.15
N TYR A 105 -3.98 7.48 10.86
CA TYR A 105 -2.96 6.65 10.22
C TYR A 105 -2.52 7.24 8.89
N ASN A 106 -1.28 6.96 8.51
CA ASN A 106 -0.72 7.26 7.20
C ASN A 106 -0.49 5.97 6.42
N LEU A 107 -1.10 5.83 5.25
CA LEU A 107 -0.84 4.70 4.37
C LEU A 107 0.48 4.90 3.64
N GLN A 108 1.36 3.93 3.74
CA GLN A 108 2.62 3.90 3.01
C GLN A 108 2.96 2.49 2.51
N SER A 109 3.84 2.38 1.52
CA SER A 109 4.31 1.07 1.10
C SER A 109 5.09 0.40 2.24
N ALA A 110 4.93 -0.90 2.42
CA ALA A 110 5.73 -1.65 3.40
C ALA A 110 7.24 -1.53 3.10
N SER A 111 7.63 -1.39 1.83
CA SER A 111 9.02 -1.15 1.45
C SER A 111 9.57 0.15 2.05
N ALA A 112 8.82 1.27 1.96
CA ALA A 112 9.23 2.53 2.57
C ALA A 112 9.26 2.42 4.10
N PHE A 113 8.22 1.84 4.70
CA PHE A 113 8.10 1.67 6.15
C PHE A 113 9.28 0.87 6.73
N TYR A 114 9.53 -0.34 6.22
CA TYR A 114 10.59 -1.20 6.73
C TYR A 114 12.00 -0.76 6.33
N THR A 115 12.17 -0.03 5.21
CA THR A 115 13.46 0.62 4.87
C THR A 115 13.82 1.66 5.94
N ASN A 116 12.86 2.46 6.38
CA ASN A 116 13.07 3.44 7.45
C ASN A 116 13.40 2.78 8.81
N LEU A 117 12.92 1.56 9.03
CA LEU A 117 13.24 0.74 10.19
C LEU A 117 14.53 -0.09 10.03
N GLY A 118 15.22 0.02 8.89
CA GLY A 118 16.51 -0.63 8.63
C GLY A 118 16.42 -2.07 8.09
N ASP A 119 15.22 -2.57 7.73
CA ASP A 119 15.05 -3.94 7.19
C ASP A 119 14.00 -4.02 6.08
N ALA A 120 14.37 -3.56 4.89
CA ALA A 120 13.50 -3.58 3.70
C ALA A 120 13.07 -5.01 3.27
N GLY A 121 13.82 -6.04 3.67
CA GLY A 121 13.53 -7.43 3.33
C GLY A 121 12.20 -7.93 3.89
N LYS A 122 11.73 -7.37 5.00
CA LYS A 122 10.42 -7.66 5.60
C LYS A 122 9.26 -7.37 4.65
N ALA A 123 9.32 -6.27 3.91
CA ALA A 123 8.30 -5.93 2.93
C ALA A 123 8.18 -6.97 1.80
N THR A 124 9.32 -7.49 1.35
CA THR A 124 9.36 -8.55 0.35
C THR A 124 8.78 -9.85 0.89
N ALA A 125 9.17 -10.24 2.10
CA ALA A 125 8.66 -11.44 2.76
C ALA A 125 7.13 -11.37 3.00
N LEU A 126 6.61 -10.23 3.47
CA LEU A 126 5.16 -9.98 3.62
C LEU A 126 4.43 -10.07 2.27
N SER A 127 5.04 -9.56 1.20
CA SER A 127 4.45 -9.62 -0.14
C SER A 127 4.41 -11.06 -0.68
N TYR A 128 5.43 -11.88 -0.44
CA TYR A 128 5.42 -13.31 -0.74
C TYR A 128 4.36 -14.04 0.10
N LEU A 129 4.30 -13.77 1.41
CA LEU A 129 3.31 -14.37 2.30
C LEU A 129 1.89 -14.14 1.76
N ALA A 130 1.55 -12.90 1.41
CA ALA A 130 0.25 -12.56 0.86
C ALA A 130 0.00 -13.21 -0.50
N SER A 131 0.97 -13.15 -1.41
CA SER A 131 0.84 -13.71 -2.76
C SER A 131 0.57 -15.21 -2.76
N ASN A 132 1.17 -15.94 -1.80
CA ASN A 132 1.10 -17.39 -1.76
C ASN A 132 0.01 -17.93 -0.81
N SER A 133 -0.41 -17.14 0.19
CA SER A 133 -1.22 -17.68 1.29
C SER A 133 -2.50 -16.90 1.58
N LEU A 134 -2.65 -15.65 1.13
CA LEU A 134 -3.83 -14.82 1.46
C LEU A 134 -5.14 -15.47 0.98
N ALA A 135 -5.14 -16.13 -0.18
CA ALA A 135 -6.32 -16.81 -0.71
C ALA A 135 -6.79 -17.99 0.14
N SER A 136 -5.92 -18.56 0.99
CA SER A 136 -6.27 -19.65 1.92
C SER A 136 -6.87 -19.16 3.23
N VAL A 137 -6.87 -17.85 3.50
CA VAL A 137 -7.39 -17.26 4.75
C VAL A 137 -8.92 -17.20 4.69
N THR A 138 -9.57 -18.33 4.90
CA THR A 138 -11.04 -18.48 4.79
C THR A 138 -11.73 -18.85 6.12
N ASP A 139 -10.96 -19.12 7.16
CA ASP A 139 -11.43 -19.52 8.48
C ASP A 139 -10.53 -18.97 9.60
N ALA A 140 -10.92 -19.21 10.85
CA ALA A 140 -10.22 -18.68 12.02
C ALA A 140 -8.80 -19.25 12.19
N GLU A 141 -8.58 -20.55 11.84
CA GLU A 141 -7.27 -21.18 11.95
C GLU A 141 -6.27 -20.62 10.96
N HIS A 142 -6.68 -20.48 9.69
CA HIS A 142 -5.83 -19.86 8.65
C HIS A 142 -5.63 -18.37 8.91
N SER A 143 -6.65 -17.66 9.41
CA SER A 143 -6.55 -16.24 9.77
C SER A 143 -5.53 -16.04 10.90
N ALA A 144 -5.56 -16.87 11.94
CA ALA A 144 -4.61 -16.83 13.03
C ALA A 144 -3.19 -17.27 12.60
N ALA A 145 -3.09 -18.28 11.75
CA ALA A 145 -1.82 -18.73 11.19
C ALA A 145 -1.14 -17.65 10.36
N PHE A 146 -1.93 -16.93 9.54
CA PHE A 146 -1.44 -15.82 8.75
C PHE A 146 -0.96 -14.65 9.64
N ALA A 147 -1.68 -14.33 10.72
CA ALA A 147 -1.26 -13.34 11.71
C ALA A 147 0.06 -13.74 12.40
N LEU A 148 0.20 -15.02 12.83
CA LEU A 148 1.45 -15.52 13.40
C LEU A 148 2.62 -15.43 12.40
N ALA A 149 2.38 -15.74 11.12
CA ALA A 149 3.39 -15.65 10.09
C ALA A 149 3.81 -14.18 9.85
N ILE A 150 2.86 -13.24 9.88
CA ILE A 150 3.18 -11.79 9.84
C ILE A 150 4.08 -11.42 11.03
N TRP A 151 3.70 -11.78 12.25
CA TRP A 151 4.45 -11.43 13.46
C TRP A 151 5.86 -12.01 13.47
N GLU A 152 6.03 -13.24 12.99
CA GLU A 152 7.35 -13.85 12.77
C GLU A 152 8.19 -13.00 11.80
N ILE A 153 7.66 -12.67 10.62
CA ILE A 153 8.36 -11.88 9.59
C ILE A 153 8.77 -10.51 10.13
N VAL A 154 7.87 -9.81 10.83
CA VAL A 154 8.13 -8.42 11.25
C VAL A 154 9.02 -8.32 12.49
N ASN A 155 9.10 -9.35 13.30
CA ASN A 155 9.93 -9.36 14.52
C ASN A 155 11.26 -10.11 14.32
N GLU A 156 11.44 -10.83 13.20
CA GLU A 156 12.69 -11.50 12.87
C GLU A 156 13.56 -10.61 11.97
N THR A 157 14.86 -10.92 11.90
CA THR A 157 15.77 -10.28 10.92
C THR A 157 15.55 -10.93 9.55
N SER A 158 15.34 -10.13 8.50
CA SER A 158 15.13 -10.69 7.16
C SER A 158 16.34 -11.51 6.69
N GLY A 159 16.05 -12.68 6.08
CA GLY A 159 17.08 -13.60 5.59
C GLY A 159 17.71 -14.51 6.63
N SER A 160 17.35 -14.42 7.92
CA SER A 160 17.82 -15.34 8.96
C SER A 160 17.09 -16.69 8.96
N GLY A 161 16.02 -16.80 8.15
CA GLY A 161 15.05 -17.90 8.19
C GLY A 161 13.92 -17.57 9.18
N TYR A 162 12.73 -18.12 8.92
CA TYR A 162 11.55 -17.85 9.72
C TYR A 162 11.09 -19.14 10.41
N SER A 163 10.87 -19.10 11.74
CA SER A 163 10.50 -20.26 12.53
C SER A 163 9.81 -19.87 13.83
N LEU A 164 8.59 -20.27 14.04
CA LEU A 164 7.84 -20.00 15.28
C LEU A 164 8.45 -20.61 16.55
N THR A 165 9.50 -21.43 16.42
CA THR A 165 10.14 -22.14 17.54
C THR A 165 11.53 -21.61 17.91
N GLY A 166 12.02 -20.61 17.20
CA GLY A 166 13.36 -20.03 17.45
C GLY A 166 13.52 -18.69 16.77
N GLY A 167 14.58 -17.96 17.13
CA GLY A 167 14.84 -16.61 16.62
C GLY A 167 14.43 -15.52 17.61
N ASN A 168 14.19 -14.31 17.09
CA ASN A 168 13.76 -13.17 17.88
C ASN A 168 12.28 -13.22 18.28
N PHE A 169 11.48 -13.96 17.54
CA PHE A 169 10.06 -14.19 17.82
C PHE A 169 9.79 -15.69 17.98
N THR A 170 8.98 -16.05 18.96
CA THR A 170 8.45 -17.42 19.10
C THR A 170 6.98 -17.38 19.47
N GLY A 171 6.17 -18.19 18.79
CA GLY A 171 4.73 -18.22 18.98
C GLY A 171 4.18 -19.65 19.06
N THR A 172 3.16 -19.85 19.90
CA THR A 172 2.46 -21.13 20.03
C THR A 172 0.95 -20.94 20.08
N SER A 173 0.21 -22.02 19.83
CA SER A 173 -1.24 -22.08 19.98
C SER A 173 -1.62 -23.42 20.61
N ALA A 174 -2.70 -23.43 21.41
CA ALA A 174 -3.34 -24.67 21.85
C ALA A 174 -3.95 -25.43 20.65
N ASN A 175 -4.29 -24.74 19.59
CA ASN A 175 -4.70 -25.33 18.32
C ASN A 175 -3.46 -25.59 17.44
N SER A 176 -3.04 -26.85 17.34
CA SER A 176 -1.84 -27.26 16.58
C SER A 176 -1.93 -26.98 15.09
N ASN A 177 -3.13 -26.89 14.50
CA ASN A 177 -3.33 -26.56 13.09
C ASN A 177 -2.81 -25.13 12.78
N VAL A 178 -3.04 -24.18 13.70
CA VAL A 178 -2.58 -22.79 13.53
C VAL A 178 -1.06 -22.74 13.36
N VAL A 179 -0.30 -23.43 14.20
CA VAL A 179 1.16 -23.47 14.12
C VAL A 179 1.63 -24.21 12.85
N THR A 180 0.94 -25.29 12.50
CA THR A 180 1.24 -26.06 11.29
C THR A 180 1.05 -25.23 10.03
N TYR A 181 -0.09 -24.55 9.92
CA TYR A 181 -0.37 -23.66 8.78
C TYR A 181 0.59 -22.48 8.71
N ALA A 182 0.89 -21.84 9.84
CA ALA A 182 1.83 -20.72 9.89
C ALA A 182 3.24 -21.15 9.40
N ASN A 183 3.75 -22.29 9.89
CA ASN A 183 5.04 -22.82 9.42
C ASN A 183 5.01 -23.18 7.92
N SER A 184 3.90 -23.71 7.40
CA SER A 184 3.74 -23.98 5.97
C SER A 184 3.77 -22.69 5.14
N MET A 185 3.10 -21.62 5.61
CA MET A 185 3.10 -20.30 4.98
C MET A 185 4.51 -19.69 4.99
N LEU A 186 5.22 -19.75 6.13
CA LEU A 186 6.60 -19.28 6.28
C LEU A 186 7.59 -20.05 5.42
N GLY A 187 7.35 -21.34 5.18
CA GLY A 187 8.15 -22.18 4.28
C GLY A 187 7.99 -21.85 2.79
N ASN A 188 7.01 -21.03 2.42
CA ASN A 188 6.65 -20.72 1.02
C ASN A 188 6.80 -19.22 0.69
N LEU A 189 7.86 -18.57 1.16
CA LEU A 189 8.13 -17.14 0.92
C LEU A 189 9.01 -16.92 -0.33
N SER A 190 8.54 -17.40 -1.48
CA SER A 190 9.25 -17.30 -2.76
C SER A 190 8.28 -17.33 -3.95
N GLY A 191 8.78 -17.11 -5.16
CA GLY A 191 8.00 -17.18 -6.39
C GLY A 191 7.63 -15.82 -6.96
N THR A 192 6.43 -15.68 -7.53
CA THR A 192 5.95 -14.44 -8.14
C THR A 192 5.16 -13.61 -7.11
N ILE A 193 5.51 -12.35 -6.98
CA ILE A 193 4.74 -11.41 -6.15
C ILE A 193 3.55 -10.91 -6.96
N THR A 194 2.35 -11.29 -6.55
CA THR A 194 1.07 -10.84 -7.10
C THR A 194 0.32 -9.89 -6.17
N MET A 195 0.76 -9.81 -4.91
CA MET A 195 0.24 -8.91 -3.88
C MET A 195 1.37 -8.10 -3.27
N THR A 196 1.16 -6.81 -3.07
CA THR A 196 2.09 -5.95 -2.34
C THR A 196 1.59 -5.65 -0.95
N ALA A 197 2.50 -5.64 0.01
CA ALA A 197 2.21 -5.21 1.37
C ALA A 197 2.28 -3.67 1.47
N ASN A 198 1.30 -3.08 2.15
CA ASN A 198 1.27 -1.69 2.54
C ASN A 198 1.00 -1.61 4.05
N VAL A 199 1.48 -0.56 4.69
CA VAL A 199 1.33 -0.36 6.13
C VAL A 199 0.54 0.91 6.38
N TRP A 200 -0.51 0.78 7.18
CA TRP A 200 -1.14 1.89 7.86
C TRP A 200 -0.34 2.15 9.14
N ALA A 201 0.61 3.06 9.04
CA ALA A 201 1.42 3.49 10.16
C ALA A 201 0.67 4.57 10.93
N GLN A 202 0.63 4.45 12.25
CA GLN A 202 -0.01 5.45 13.09
C GLN A 202 0.68 6.82 12.96
N ASP A 203 -0.12 7.89 12.99
CA ASP A 203 0.36 9.25 12.87
C ASP A 203 1.15 9.68 14.13
N ASN A 204 0.80 9.11 15.29
CA ASN A 204 1.52 9.30 16.54
C ASN A 204 2.09 7.95 17.05
N PRO A 205 3.34 7.60 16.70
CA PRO A 205 3.94 6.32 17.03
C PRO A 205 3.90 5.96 18.53
N GLY A 206 3.59 4.69 18.83
CA GLY A 206 3.56 4.16 20.20
C GLY A 206 2.24 4.38 20.94
N THR A 207 1.16 4.77 20.27
CA THR A 207 -0.17 4.94 20.89
C THR A 207 -1.15 3.82 20.58
N THR A 208 -0.99 3.13 19.47
CA THR A 208 -1.82 2.01 19.01
C THR A 208 -1.03 1.10 18.08
N GLN A 209 -1.63 0.06 17.54
CA GLN A 209 -1.00 -0.88 16.60
C GLN A 209 -0.86 -0.27 15.21
N ASP A 210 0.29 -0.51 14.55
CA ASP A 210 0.42 -0.40 13.11
C ASP A 210 -0.24 -1.61 12.43
N LEU A 211 -0.79 -1.40 11.22
CA LEU A 211 -1.53 -2.42 10.50
C LEU A 211 -0.95 -2.67 9.12
N VAL A 212 -0.94 -3.93 8.67
CA VAL A 212 -0.61 -4.29 7.30
C VAL A 212 -1.87 -4.63 6.50
N VAL A 213 -1.88 -4.18 5.26
CA VAL A 213 -2.89 -4.49 4.25
C VAL A 213 -2.21 -4.95 2.96
N PHE A 214 -2.93 -5.71 2.14
CA PHE A 214 -2.39 -6.25 0.91
C PHE A 214 -3.22 -5.80 -0.28
N ALA A 215 -2.54 -5.37 -1.34
CA ALA A 215 -3.16 -4.93 -2.59
C ALA A 215 -2.59 -5.72 -3.77
N PRO A 216 -3.41 -6.05 -4.79
CA PRO A 216 -2.91 -6.67 -6.00
C PRO A 216 -1.85 -5.79 -6.68
N VAL A 217 -0.80 -6.42 -7.19
CA VAL A 217 0.15 -5.75 -8.09
C VAL A 217 -0.57 -5.54 -9.44
N PRO A 218 -0.68 -4.30 -9.95
CA PRO A 218 -1.24 -4.08 -11.26
C PRO A 218 -0.44 -4.86 -12.31
N GLU A 219 -1.12 -5.67 -13.11
CA GLU A 219 -0.47 -6.48 -14.13
C GLU A 219 0.26 -5.61 -15.17
N PRO A 220 1.41 -6.05 -15.71
CA PRO A 220 2.13 -5.31 -16.77
C PRO A 220 1.25 -4.97 -17.96
N GLU A 221 0.24 -5.81 -18.25
CA GLU A 221 -0.75 -5.60 -19.31
C GLU A 221 -1.60 -4.36 -19.06
N THR A 222 -1.95 -4.05 -17.81
CA THR A 222 -2.70 -2.85 -17.43
C THR A 222 -1.91 -1.58 -17.79
N TYR A 223 -0.62 -1.55 -17.50
CA TYR A 223 0.25 -0.44 -17.90
C TYR A 223 0.41 -0.36 -19.42
N ALA A 224 0.56 -1.50 -20.09
CA ALA A 224 0.67 -1.56 -21.56
C ALA A 224 -0.61 -1.02 -22.23
N MET A 225 -1.80 -1.39 -21.74
CA MET A 225 -3.09 -0.90 -22.23
C MET A 225 -3.28 0.59 -21.97
N MET A 226 -2.88 1.07 -20.81
CA MET A 226 -2.91 2.50 -20.48
C MET A 226 -1.99 3.30 -21.41
N LEU A 227 -0.75 2.85 -21.63
CA LEU A 227 0.20 3.50 -22.54
C LEU A 227 -0.28 3.43 -24.01
N ALA A 228 -0.86 2.32 -24.44
CA ALA A 228 -1.46 2.18 -25.76
C ALA A 228 -2.64 3.16 -25.95
N GLY A 229 -3.51 3.28 -24.95
CA GLY A 229 -4.61 4.25 -24.94
C GLY A 229 -4.14 5.70 -25.01
N LEU A 230 -3.15 6.08 -24.21
CA LEU A 230 -2.53 7.41 -24.23
C LEU A 230 -1.84 7.69 -25.57
N GLY A 231 -1.13 6.70 -26.12
CA GLY A 231 -0.48 6.78 -27.44
C GLY A 231 -1.50 7.02 -28.56
N LEU A 232 -2.63 6.29 -28.54
CA LEU A 232 -3.71 6.47 -29.51
C LEU A 232 -4.35 7.84 -29.40
N MET A 233 -4.61 8.33 -28.20
CA MET A 233 -5.16 9.67 -27.98
C MET A 233 -4.19 10.75 -28.48
N GLY A 234 -2.91 10.62 -28.21
CA GLY A 234 -1.87 11.53 -28.72
C GLY A 234 -1.79 11.53 -30.24
N PHE A 235 -1.88 10.36 -30.87
CA PHE A 235 -1.91 10.22 -32.33
C PHE A 235 -3.13 10.91 -32.95
N VAL A 236 -4.32 10.67 -32.41
CA VAL A 236 -5.58 11.32 -32.90
C VAL A 236 -5.52 12.83 -32.72
N ALA A 237 -5.04 13.33 -31.59
CA ALA A 237 -4.88 14.76 -31.33
C ALA A 237 -3.91 15.42 -32.32
N ARG A 238 -2.79 14.77 -32.62
CA ARG A 238 -1.82 15.22 -33.62
C ARG A 238 -2.42 15.26 -35.02
N ARG A 239 -3.20 14.27 -35.41
CA ARG A 239 -3.85 14.18 -36.71
C ARG A 239 -4.92 15.29 -36.91
N ARG A 240 -5.70 15.58 -35.85
CA ARG A 240 -6.68 16.68 -35.88
C ARG A 240 -5.99 18.03 -36.10
N LYS A 241 -4.90 18.30 -35.39
CA LYS A 241 -4.13 19.56 -35.53
C LYS A 241 -3.51 19.73 -36.91
N GLN A 242 -3.15 18.65 -37.61
CA GLN A 242 -2.65 18.69 -38.98
C GLN A 242 -3.75 19.02 -40.00
N ASN A 243 -4.97 18.52 -39.77
CA ASN A 243 -6.11 18.80 -40.66
C ASN A 243 -6.69 20.22 -40.52
N GLU A 244 -6.46 20.89 -39.38
CA GLU A 244 -6.86 22.29 -39.14
C GLU A 244 -5.84 23.29 -39.72
N ALA A 245 -4.63 22.84 -40.08
CA ALA A 245 -3.56 23.64 -40.60
C ALA A 245 -3.41 23.56 -42.15
N ALA A 246 -4.23 22.75 -42.80
CA ALA A 246 -4.32 22.56 -44.26
C ALA A 246 -5.58 23.20 -44.80
#